data_531a004a8d11eb17f06be4368f7417cd
#
_entry.id   531a004a8d11eb17f06be4368f7417cd
#
_cell.length_a   1.000
_cell.length_b   1.000
_cell.length_c   1.000
_cell.angle_alpha   90.00
_cell.angle_beta   90.00
_cell.angle_gamma   90.00
#
_symmetry.space_group_name_H-M   'P 1'
#
loop_
_entity.id
_entity.type
_entity.pdbx_description
1 polymer ?
#
loop_
_entity_poly.entity_id
_entity_poly.type
_entity_poly.pdbx_seq_one_letter_code
_entity_poly.pdbx_strand_id
1 'polypeptide(L)'
;IEGNKRVSVFRFLEMPVISAEVIRITPTGGDLEENPSYVGFLRFFEATGIYDIECSRAETYGDIAELLGEDLEHKWSEDSVRSLKSAYWGFTEAYAAGAGRGTNLPAGDAFAIYLKVYIKDAMTSRSLRAVEKRISRIKKELTSEQSDGSAALIEEADEALNAGSIITRTGSTIRRVIPALTYNPKHPLKAAFIYDTGISGSSWTADHEKGRLRLEHTYGGTVATRCYEGCADRDAFERAVKDASEWGADAVFTTSPGQIDDALRAAIEYENIKFLNCSVNLNRQAVRTYYAKIYEAKFLAGLAAGIYSAADGTHSIGYCSDYPIYGTIAGINAFAIGAAMTDPSVRIYLDWNSKENSNWWWVTLGRGIHVMSAVDSKHNSDGSDAYGLCYVEGCEPGQGNDLSGLCRITNLAAPIWKWGKLYEIIIKTMIEGTYNSKEVDKKDRATNYWWGMISGVVDIELSDALSPYTRQLVNALRRDIINGSFNPFDGELRSQDGLIKSEDGKELSSRDIIQMDWLCENIIGEIPSINSLKEGARKTVKVSGVGRSRE
;
A
#
# COMPACT_ATOMS: atom_id res chain seq x y z
N ILE A 1 -10.23 6.25 -44.98
CA ILE A 1 -9.94 7.56 -45.52
C ILE A 1 -10.90 7.95 -46.67
N GLU A 2 -11.42 7.01 -47.41
CA GLU A 2 -12.45 7.31 -48.43
C GLU A 2 -13.89 7.44 -47.90
N GLY A 3 -14.11 7.20 -46.62
CA GLY A 3 -15.44 7.18 -45.99
C GLY A 3 -16.00 8.55 -45.58
N ASN A 4 -15.20 9.61 -45.47
CA ASN A 4 -15.62 10.89 -44.92
C ASN A 4 -16.82 11.53 -45.63
N LYS A 5 -16.89 11.42 -46.94
CA LYS A 5 -18.04 11.94 -47.72
C LYS A 5 -19.33 11.15 -47.42
N ARG A 6 -19.24 9.82 -47.29
CA ARG A 6 -20.37 8.97 -46.93
C ARG A 6 -20.84 9.26 -45.51
N VAL A 7 -19.93 9.36 -44.54
CA VAL A 7 -20.24 9.75 -43.16
C VAL A 7 -20.93 11.09 -43.09
N SER A 8 -20.48 12.09 -43.86
CA SER A 8 -21.11 13.42 -43.92
C SER A 8 -22.53 13.38 -44.48
N VAL A 9 -22.76 12.58 -45.55
CA VAL A 9 -24.10 12.39 -46.12
C VAL A 9 -25.03 11.69 -45.14
N PHE A 10 -24.58 10.63 -44.49
CA PHE A 10 -25.38 9.87 -43.50
C PHE A 10 -25.71 10.73 -42.27
N ARG A 11 -24.77 11.59 -41.81
CA ARG A 11 -25.04 12.59 -40.77
C ARG A 11 -26.06 13.62 -41.19
N PHE A 12 -25.95 14.12 -42.43
CA PHE A 12 -26.91 15.07 -42.96
C PHE A 12 -28.32 14.49 -43.11
N LEU A 13 -28.40 13.18 -43.40
CA LEU A 13 -29.65 12.43 -43.51
C LEU A 13 -30.15 11.90 -42.14
N GLU A 14 -29.49 12.26 -41.05
CA GLU A 14 -29.81 11.76 -39.69
C GLU A 14 -29.90 10.23 -39.57
N MET A 15 -29.14 9.52 -40.40
CA MET A 15 -29.11 8.06 -40.38
C MET A 15 -28.32 7.56 -39.16
N PRO A 16 -28.90 6.67 -38.32
CA PRO A 16 -28.29 6.25 -37.06
C PRO A 16 -27.06 5.36 -37.24
N VAL A 17 -26.93 4.67 -38.38
CA VAL A 17 -25.86 3.73 -38.66
C VAL A 17 -25.39 3.78 -40.11
N ILE A 18 -24.12 3.50 -40.34
CA ILE A 18 -23.51 3.33 -41.67
C ILE A 18 -22.71 2.02 -41.71
N SER A 19 -22.92 1.20 -42.73
CA SER A 19 -22.08 0.03 -42.98
C SER A 19 -20.70 0.44 -43.48
N ALA A 20 -19.66 -0.04 -42.85
CA ALA A 20 -18.28 0.19 -43.23
C ALA A 20 -17.46 -1.10 -43.13
N GLU A 21 -16.52 -1.28 -44.09
CA GLU A 21 -15.47 -2.26 -43.96
C GLU A 21 -14.32 -1.61 -43.18
N VAL A 22 -13.92 -2.24 -42.08
CA VAL A 22 -12.85 -1.75 -41.21
C VAL A 22 -11.60 -2.60 -41.49
N ILE A 23 -10.60 -1.99 -42.09
CA ILE A 23 -9.27 -2.62 -42.24
C ILE A 23 -8.45 -2.21 -41.03
N ARG A 24 -8.08 -3.19 -40.22
CA ARG A 24 -7.22 -3.01 -39.06
C ARG A 24 -5.78 -3.31 -39.46
N ILE A 25 -4.89 -2.34 -39.27
CA ILE A 25 -3.46 -2.53 -39.43
C ILE A 25 -2.88 -2.77 -38.05
N THR A 26 -2.39 -3.98 -37.80
CA THR A 26 -1.69 -4.33 -36.55
C THR A 26 -0.19 -4.13 -36.76
N PRO A 27 0.53 -3.51 -35.80
CA PRO A 27 1.99 -3.50 -35.81
C PRO A 27 2.55 -4.92 -35.80
N THR A 28 3.66 -5.15 -36.49
CA THR A 28 4.34 -6.45 -36.55
C THR A 28 5.69 -6.35 -35.87
N GLY A 29 6.03 -7.32 -34.98
CA GLY A 29 7.35 -7.43 -34.38
C GLY A 29 7.61 -6.47 -33.24
N GLY A 30 8.82 -5.91 -33.14
CA GLY A 30 9.31 -5.11 -32.02
C GLY A 30 8.45 -3.93 -31.56
N ASP A 31 7.56 -3.40 -32.41
CA ASP A 31 6.62 -2.33 -32.06
C ASP A 31 5.59 -2.77 -30.98
N LEU A 32 5.36 -4.05 -30.79
CA LEU A 32 4.42 -4.59 -29.79
C LEU A 32 5.03 -4.54 -28.38
N GLU A 33 6.32 -4.82 -28.25
CA GLU A 33 7.03 -4.75 -26.95
C GLU A 33 7.19 -3.31 -26.46
N GLU A 34 7.24 -2.35 -27.42
CA GLU A 34 7.34 -0.92 -27.11
C GLU A 34 6.00 -0.29 -26.70
N ASN A 35 4.87 -0.99 -26.87
CA ASN A 35 3.54 -0.45 -26.53
C ASN A 35 2.69 -1.44 -25.72
N PRO A 36 2.95 -1.59 -24.42
CA PRO A 36 2.21 -2.51 -23.55
C PRO A 36 0.70 -2.27 -23.54
N SER A 37 0.25 -1.00 -23.62
CA SER A 37 -1.19 -0.69 -23.62
C SER A 37 -1.90 -1.26 -24.83
N TYR A 38 -1.23 -1.30 -25.97
CA TYR A 38 -1.77 -1.91 -27.19
C TYR A 38 -1.87 -3.44 -27.06
N VAL A 39 -0.92 -4.07 -26.41
CA VAL A 39 -0.98 -5.53 -26.12
C VAL A 39 -2.17 -5.84 -25.20
N GLY A 40 -2.37 -5.03 -24.14
CA GLY A 40 -3.55 -5.14 -23.27
C GLY A 40 -4.86 -4.98 -24.05
N PHE A 41 -4.91 -3.98 -24.94
CA PHE A 41 -6.06 -3.79 -25.83
C PHE A 41 -6.33 -5.00 -26.73
N LEU A 42 -5.30 -5.62 -27.31
CA LEU A 42 -5.46 -6.79 -28.18
C LEU A 42 -6.09 -7.97 -27.42
N ARG A 43 -5.56 -8.27 -26.22
CA ARG A 43 -6.12 -9.34 -25.37
C ARG A 43 -7.58 -9.07 -25.02
N PHE A 44 -7.89 -7.83 -24.62
CA PHE A 44 -9.26 -7.42 -24.32
C PHE A 44 -10.18 -7.54 -25.55
N PHE A 45 -9.70 -7.13 -26.73
CA PHE A 45 -10.46 -7.27 -27.97
C PHE A 45 -10.68 -8.74 -28.37
N GLU A 46 -9.68 -9.61 -28.18
CA GLU A 46 -9.81 -11.03 -28.44
C GLU A 46 -10.85 -11.69 -27.53
N ALA A 47 -10.89 -11.29 -26.25
CA ALA A 47 -11.85 -11.81 -25.29
C ALA A 47 -13.28 -11.27 -25.51
N THR A 48 -13.43 -9.99 -25.87
CA THR A 48 -14.73 -9.30 -25.86
C THR A 48 -15.26 -8.93 -27.25
N GLY A 49 -14.40 -8.75 -28.24
CA GLY A 49 -14.75 -8.14 -29.54
C GLY A 49 -15.08 -6.64 -29.45
N ILE A 50 -14.73 -5.97 -28.35
CA ILE A 50 -14.96 -4.53 -28.14
C ILE A 50 -13.70 -3.76 -28.55
N TYR A 51 -13.83 -2.77 -29.42
CA TYR A 51 -12.71 -1.96 -29.93
C TYR A 51 -12.77 -0.49 -29.55
N ASP A 52 -13.84 -0.04 -28.93
CA ASP A 52 -14.11 1.37 -28.60
C ASP A 52 -13.73 1.75 -27.16
N ILE A 53 -13.27 0.81 -26.35
CA ILE A 53 -12.72 1.07 -25.03
C ILE A 53 -11.21 1.27 -25.17
N GLU A 54 -10.75 2.50 -24.98
CA GLU A 54 -9.33 2.87 -25.05
C GLU A 54 -8.81 3.20 -23.64
N CYS A 55 -7.80 2.45 -23.19
CA CYS A 55 -7.10 2.67 -21.93
C CYS A 55 -5.63 3.04 -22.17
N SER A 56 -5.07 3.87 -21.31
CA SER A 56 -3.66 4.29 -21.41
C SER A 56 -2.69 3.22 -20.92
N ARG A 57 -3.16 2.28 -20.10
CA ARG A 57 -2.35 1.21 -19.49
C ARG A 57 -2.93 -0.17 -19.81
N ALA A 58 -2.04 -1.14 -20.00
CA ALA A 58 -2.43 -2.52 -20.28
C ALA A 58 -3.26 -3.15 -19.15
N GLU A 59 -2.86 -2.88 -17.92
CA GLU A 59 -3.48 -3.44 -16.71
C GLU A 59 -4.94 -3.01 -16.56
N THR A 60 -5.30 -1.80 -17.03
CA THR A 60 -6.67 -1.28 -16.94
C THR A 60 -7.69 -2.19 -17.63
N TYR A 61 -7.32 -2.86 -18.72
CA TYR A 61 -8.20 -3.83 -19.38
C TYR A 61 -8.45 -5.07 -18.52
N GLY A 62 -7.41 -5.55 -17.83
CA GLY A 62 -7.53 -6.64 -16.85
C GLY A 62 -8.40 -6.24 -15.65
N ASP A 63 -8.21 -5.01 -15.15
CA ASP A 63 -9.03 -4.47 -14.06
C ASP A 63 -10.51 -4.42 -14.43
N ILE A 64 -10.86 -3.98 -15.64
CA ILE A 64 -12.25 -3.97 -16.13
C ILE A 64 -12.81 -5.39 -16.17
N ALA A 65 -12.04 -6.36 -16.68
CA ALA A 65 -12.46 -7.75 -16.75
C ALA A 65 -12.74 -8.32 -15.35
N GLU A 66 -11.77 -8.21 -14.44
CA GLU A 66 -11.88 -8.73 -13.07
C GLU A 66 -13.04 -8.11 -12.29
N LEU A 67 -13.26 -6.79 -12.42
CA LEU A 67 -14.40 -6.12 -11.79
C LEU A 67 -15.74 -6.68 -12.23
N LEU A 68 -15.81 -7.25 -13.42
CA LEU A 68 -17.00 -7.89 -13.97
C LEU A 68 -17.08 -9.40 -13.72
N GLY A 69 -16.05 -9.96 -13.03
CA GLY A 69 -15.96 -11.40 -12.79
C GLY A 69 -15.54 -12.21 -14.01
N GLU A 70 -14.89 -11.57 -14.96
CA GLU A 70 -14.42 -12.14 -16.22
C GLU A 70 -12.87 -12.11 -16.29
N ASP A 71 -12.28 -12.76 -17.29
CA ASP A 71 -10.83 -12.74 -17.57
C ASP A 71 -10.53 -12.34 -19.01
N LEU A 72 -9.25 -12.25 -19.37
CA LEU A 72 -8.80 -11.95 -20.74
C LEU A 72 -8.27 -13.18 -21.51
N GLU A 73 -8.37 -14.37 -20.93
CA GLU A 73 -7.90 -15.63 -21.52
C GLU A 73 -9.03 -16.35 -22.26
N HIS A 74 -10.28 -16.09 -21.87
CA HIS A 74 -11.46 -16.71 -22.43
C HIS A 74 -12.36 -15.70 -23.14
N LYS A 75 -13.14 -16.17 -24.11
CA LYS A 75 -14.17 -15.33 -24.74
C LYS A 75 -15.34 -15.11 -23.81
N TRP A 76 -15.72 -13.86 -23.66
CA TRP A 76 -16.86 -13.47 -22.83
C TRP A 76 -18.18 -13.89 -23.45
N SER A 77 -19.18 -14.07 -22.62
CA SER A 77 -20.55 -14.31 -23.06
C SER A 77 -21.10 -13.09 -23.81
N GLU A 78 -22.05 -13.31 -24.76
CA GLU A 78 -22.70 -12.20 -25.46
C GLU A 78 -23.42 -11.24 -24.49
N ASP A 79 -23.94 -11.77 -23.37
CA ASP A 79 -24.65 -10.96 -22.37
C ASP A 79 -23.67 -10.09 -21.56
N SER A 80 -22.49 -10.62 -21.18
CA SER A 80 -21.43 -9.84 -20.52
C SER A 80 -20.92 -8.73 -21.44
N VAL A 81 -20.66 -9.05 -22.71
CA VAL A 81 -20.23 -8.06 -23.72
C VAL A 81 -21.30 -6.98 -23.94
N ARG A 82 -22.58 -7.36 -24.06
CA ARG A 82 -23.68 -6.41 -24.24
C ARG A 82 -23.85 -5.50 -23.03
N SER A 83 -23.74 -6.06 -21.83
CA SER A 83 -23.85 -5.32 -20.57
C SER A 83 -22.72 -4.29 -20.45
N LEU A 84 -21.46 -4.70 -20.74
CA LEU A 84 -20.32 -3.80 -20.72
C LEU A 84 -20.44 -2.68 -21.76
N LYS A 85 -20.81 -2.99 -23.00
CA LYS A 85 -21.04 -1.97 -24.06
C LYS A 85 -22.10 -0.95 -23.63
N SER A 86 -23.21 -1.41 -23.07
CA SER A 86 -24.28 -0.54 -22.60
C SER A 86 -23.83 0.38 -21.45
N ALA A 87 -23.11 -0.18 -20.48
CA ALA A 87 -22.58 0.59 -19.36
C ALA A 87 -21.52 1.62 -19.81
N TYR A 88 -20.60 1.22 -20.69
CA TYR A 88 -19.59 2.10 -21.24
C TYR A 88 -20.18 3.23 -22.07
N TRP A 89 -21.15 2.93 -22.92
CA TRP A 89 -21.86 3.94 -23.70
C TRP A 89 -22.55 4.98 -22.79
N GLY A 90 -23.32 4.55 -21.79
CA GLY A 90 -23.96 5.46 -20.85
C GLY A 90 -22.97 6.32 -20.05
N PHE A 91 -21.80 5.75 -19.71
CA PHE A 91 -20.72 6.47 -19.05
C PHE A 91 -20.09 7.51 -19.99
N THR A 92 -19.74 7.14 -21.21
CA THR A 92 -19.07 8.06 -22.18
C THR A 92 -19.95 9.23 -22.58
N GLU A 93 -21.24 9.01 -22.75
CA GLU A 93 -22.21 10.08 -23.00
C GLU A 93 -22.23 11.11 -21.85
N ALA A 94 -22.32 10.64 -20.60
CA ALA A 94 -22.32 11.49 -19.41
C ALA A 94 -20.95 12.18 -19.20
N TYR A 95 -19.86 11.46 -19.46
CA TYR A 95 -18.48 11.97 -19.33
C TYR A 95 -18.20 13.09 -20.35
N ALA A 96 -18.58 12.88 -21.60
CA ALA A 96 -18.44 13.86 -22.69
C ALA A 96 -19.38 15.06 -22.54
N ALA A 97 -20.61 14.87 -22.03
CA ALA A 97 -21.59 15.95 -21.83
C ALA A 97 -21.14 17.01 -20.80
N GLY A 98 -20.08 16.77 -20.06
CA GLY A 98 -19.47 17.76 -19.18
C GLY A 98 -19.18 17.28 -17.76
N ALA A 99 -19.65 16.09 -17.36
CA ALA A 99 -19.29 15.53 -16.06
C ALA A 99 -17.77 15.29 -15.93
N GLY A 100 -17.09 14.97 -17.07
CA GLY A 100 -15.64 14.80 -17.17
C GLY A 100 -14.86 16.10 -17.43
N ARG A 101 -15.46 17.28 -17.46
CA ARG A 101 -14.74 18.54 -17.72
C ARG A 101 -13.63 18.79 -16.71
N GLY A 102 -12.42 19.06 -17.23
CA GLY A 102 -11.21 19.30 -16.42
C GLY A 102 -10.47 18.01 -16.04
N THR A 103 -10.87 16.87 -16.60
CA THR A 103 -10.10 15.63 -16.57
C THR A 103 -9.60 15.35 -17.98
N ASN A 104 -8.31 14.94 -18.11
CA ASN A 104 -7.70 14.57 -19.41
C ASN A 104 -7.48 13.04 -19.49
N LEU A 105 -8.16 12.27 -18.64
CA LEU A 105 -8.07 10.80 -18.70
C LEU A 105 -8.79 10.29 -19.96
N PRO A 106 -8.22 9.28 -20.64
CA PRO A 106 -8.97 8.47 -21.59
C PRO A 106 -10.26 7.93 -20.98
N ALA A 107 -11.30 7.85 -21.79
CA ALA A 107 -12.61 7.41 -21.29
C ALA A 107 -12.59 6.00 -20.69
N GLY A 108 -11.73 5.11 -21.21
CA GLY A 108 -11.55 3.75 -20.66
C GLY A 108 -10.96 3.75 -19.26
N ASP A 109 -9.92 4.57 -19.01
CA ASP A 109 -9.31 4.67 -17.66
C ASP A 109 -10.28 5.30 -16.66
N ALA A 110 -10.98 6.37 -17.07
CA ALA A 110 -12.01 6.99 -16.24
C ALA A 110 -13.17 6.03 -15.93
N PHE A 111 -13.54 5.19 -16.91
CA PHE A 111 -14.56 4.18 -16.74
C PHE A 111 -14.15 3.05 -15.77
N ALA A 112 -12.88 2.62 -15.81
CA ALA A 112 -12.36 1.66 -14.84
C ALA A 112 -12.47 2.18 -13.39
N ILE A 113 -12.13 3.46 -13.15
CA ILE A 113 -12.32 4.11 -11.84
C ILE A 113 -13.80 4.17 -11.47
N TYR A 114 -14.67 4.50 -12.41
CA TYR A 114 -16.12 4.51 -12.20
C TYR A 114 -16.65 3.13 -11.83
N LEU A 115 -16.19 2.06 -12.49
CA LEU A 115 -16.55 0.69 -12.16
C LEU A 115 -16.06 0.28 -10.76
N LYS A 116 -14.83 0.62 -10.37
CA LYS A 116 -14.32 0.33 -9.02
C LYS A 116 -15.26 0.84 -7.92
N VAL A 117 -15.89 1.98 -8.14
CA VAL A 117 -16.81 2.59 -7.18
C VAL A 117 -18.25 2.09 -7.34
N TYR A 118 -18.78 2.06 -8.56
CA TYR A 118 -20.20 1.94 -8.85
C TYR A 118 -20.58 0.71 -9.68
N ILE A 119 -19.86 -0.41 -9.56
CA ILE A 119 -20.06 -1.57 -10.44
C ILE A 119 -21.50 -2.08 -10.48
N LYS A 120 -22.17 -2.23 -9.31
CA LYS A 120 -23.57 -2.69 -9.24
C LYS A 120 -24.50 -1.74 -10.00
N ASP A 121 -24.30 -0.46 -9.81
CA ASP A 121 -25.08 0.60 -10.43
C ASP A 121 -24.77 0.80 -11.91
N ALA A 122 -23.50 0.64 -12.31
CA ALA A 122 -23.06 0.77 -13.68
C ALA A 122 -23.76 -0.27 -14.59
N MET A 123 -23.92 -1.49 -14.08
CA MET A 123 -24.55 -2.58 -14.84
C MET A 123 -26.08 -2.49 -14.87
N THR A 124 -26.71 -1.76 -13.94
CA THR A 124 -28.18 -1.71 -13.79
C THR A 124 -28.82 -0.38 -14.18
N SER A 125 -28.11 0.73 -14.01
CA SER A 125 -28.65 2.08 -14.19
C SER A 125 -28.64 2.52 -15.66
N ARG A 126 -29.81 2.89 -16.19
CA ARG A 126 -29.98 3.48 -17.53
C ARG A 126 -30.15 5.00 -17.52
N SER A 127 -30.11 5.65 -16.36
CA SER A 127 -30.34 7.09 -16.23
C SER A 127 -29.04 7.87 -16.38
N LEU A 128 -28.88 8.62 -17.46
CA LEU A 128 -27.71 9.50 -17.70
C LEU A 128 -27.50 10.49 -16.55
N ARG A 129 -28.56 11.09 -16.00
CA ARG A 129 -28.45 11.98 -14.84
C ARG A 129 -27.87 11.30 -13.61
N ALA A 130 -28.17 10.02 -13.39
CA ALA A 130 -27.60 9.26 -12.29
C ALA A 130 -26.11 9.02 -12.53
N VAL A 131 -25.72 8.70 -13.76
CA VAL A 131 -24.31 8.53 -14.17
C VAL A 131 -23.54 9.84 -14.02
N GLU A 132 -24.07 10.97 -14.52
CA GLU A 132 -23.47 12.30 -14.35
C GLU A 132 -23.23 12.65 -12.88
N LYS A 133 -24.22 12.42 -12.01
CA LYS A 133 -24.10 12.67 -10.57
C LYS A 133 -22.98 11.81 -9.94
N ARG A 134 -22.87 10.54 -10.33
CA ARG A 134 -21.84 9.62 -9.84
C ARG A 134 -20.45 10.04 -10.32
N ILE A 135 -20.29 10.40 -11.61
CA ILE A 135 -19.04 10.93 -12.15
C ILE A 135 -18.62 12.18 -11.39
N SER A 136 -19.56 13.10 -11.10
CA SER A 136 -19.27 14.31 -10.34
C SER A 136 -18.75 14.01 -8.92
N ARG A 137 -19.23 12.96 -8.27
CA ARG A 137 -18.73 12.54 -6.94
C ARG A 137 -17.31 11.99 -6.97
N ILE A 138 -16.94 11.27 -8.03
CA ILE A 138 -15.58 10.72 -8.19
C ILE A 138 -14.63 11.68 -8.94
N LYS A 139 -15.04 12.92 -9.22
CA LYS A 139 -14.26 13.85 -10.02
C LYS A 139 -12.85 14.09 -9.46
N LYS A 140 -12.72 14.16 -8.14
CA LYS A 140 -11.41 14.31 -7.49
C LYS A 140 -10.50 13.11 -7.77
N GLU A 141 -11.04 11.88 -7.71
CA GLU A 141 -10.29 10.66 -8.04
C GLU A 141 -9.85 10.66 -9.52
N LEU A 142 -10.75 11.06 -10.43
CA LEU A 142 -10.41 11.19 -11.85
C LEU A 142 -9.32 12.24 -12.10
N THR A 143 -9.28 13.31 -11.32
CA THR A 143 -8.24 14.35 -11.42
C THR A 143 -6.92 13.89 -10.83
N SER A 144 -6.93 13.14 -9.73
CA SER A 144 -5.72 12.67 -9.07
C SER A 144 -4.94 11.64 -9.91
N GLU A 145 -5.62 10.80 -10.67
CA GLU A 145 -4.96 9.86 -11.61
C GLU A 145 -4.20 10.57 -12.73
N GLN A 146 -4.55 11.84 -13.06
CA GLN A 146 -3.83 12.61 -14.07
C GLN A 146 -2.54 13.23 -13.57
N SER A 147 -2.47 13.56 -12.28
CA SER A 147 -1.27 14.13 -11.69
C SER A 147 -0.27 13.00 -11.52
N ASP A 148 0.70 12.85 -12.39
CA ASP A 148 1.94 12.02 -12.28
C ASP A 148 1.91 10.80 -11.30
N GLY A 149 0.70 10.34 -10.94
CA GLY A 149 0.41 9.24 -10.01
C GLY A 149 0.95 9.43 -8.59
N SER A 150 1.47 10.61 -8.25
CA SER A 150 2.20 10.81 -7.00
C SER A 150 1.33 11.37 -5.88
N ALA A 151 1.10 10.55 -4.85
CA ALA A 151 0.56 11.02 -3.59
C ALA A 151 1.48 12.07 -2.93
N ALA A 152 0.90 13.00 -2.18
CA ALA A 152 1.66 13.91 -1.33
C ALA A 152 2.07 13.19 -0.05
N LEU A 153 3.37 13.06 0.20
CA LEU A 153 3.90 12.48 1.42
C LEU A 153 3.95 13.55 2.51
N ILE A 154 3.47 13.19 3.69
CA ILE A 154 3.69 13.93 4.95
C ILE A 154 4.67 13.11 5.75
N GLU A 155 5.92 13.56 5.76
CA GLU A 155 7.05 12.77 6.27
C GLU A 155 7.37 13.03 7.74
N GLU A 156 6.89 14.15 8.27
CA GLU A 156 7.07 14.52 9.68
C GLU A 156 5.73 14.70 10.38
N ALA A 157 5.63 14.17 11.60
CA ALA A 157 4.43 14.31 12.42
C ALA A 157 4.15 15.78 12.77
N ASP A 158 5.20 16.57 12.95
CA ASP A 158 5.09 18.01 13.26
C ASP A 158 4.51 18.81 12.08
N GLU A 159 4.76 18.41 10.84
CA GLU A 159 4.10 19.00 9.67
C GLU A 159 2.58 18.83 9.76
N ALA A 160 2.11 17.63 10.09
CA ALA A 160 0.69 17.36 10.24
C ALA A 160 0.06 18.09 11.45
N LEU A 161 0.76 18.15 12.58
CA LEU A 161 0.27 18.77 13.82
C LEU A 161 0.26 20.30 13.77
N ASN A 162 1.24 20.91 13.11
CA ASN A 162 1.40 22.37 13.04
C ASN A 162 0.77 23.01 11.81
N ALA A 163 0.24 22.20 10.90
CA ALA A 163 -0.45 22.66 9.70
C ALA A 163 -1.60 23.62 10.08
N GLY A 164 -1.63 24.82 9.47
CA GLY A 164 -2.66 25.83 9.75
C GLY A 164 -2.46 26.66 11.02
N SER A 165 -1.37 26.47 11.76
CA SER A 165 -1.00 27.39 12.83
C SER A 165 -0.41 28.68 12.23
N ILE A 166 -1.23 29.70 12.01
CA ILE A 166 -0.75 31.02 11.64
C ILE A 166 0.04 31.59 12.83
N ILE A 167 1.36 31.55 12.73
CA ILE A 167 2.24 32.36 13.59
C ILE A 167 2.15 33.78 13.09
N THR A 168 1.15 34.52 13.52
CA THR A 168 1.14 35.98 13.36
C THR A 168 2.19 36.54 14.31
N ARG A 169 3.37 36.85 13.77
CA ARG A 169 4.40 37.63 14.44
C ARG A 169 3.92 39.10 14.51
N THR A 170 3.08 39.41 15.45
CA THR A 170 2.86 40.78 15.88
C THR A 170 3.15 40.83 17.39
N GLY A 171 4.22 41.52 17.74
CA GLY A 171 4.73 41.87 19.04
C GLY A 171 4.13 41.18 20.25
N SER A 172 4.96 40.36 20.88
CA SER A 172 4.93 39.94 22.31
C SER A 172 3.86 39.00 22.84
N THR A 173 2.97 38.39 22.05
CA THR A 173 2.14 37.30 22.62
C THR A 173 1.76 36.30 21.50
N ILE A 174 2.28 35.09 21.60
CA ILE A 174 1.85 33.95 20.74
C ILE A 174 0.47 33.51 21.27
N ARG A 175 -0.61 33.98 20.67
CA ARG A 175 -1.93 33.37 20.86
C ARG A 175 -2.13 32.30 19.78
N ARG A 176 -1.99 31.05 20.17
CA ARG A 176 -2.54 29.92 19.41
C ARG A 176 -4.07 30.08 19.44
N VAL A 177 -4.69 30.46 18.35
CA VAL A 177 -6.15 30.35 18.21
C VAL A 177 -6.42 28.85 18.02
N ILE A 178 -6.62 28.15 19.12
CA ILE A 178 -7.11 26.77 19.12
C ILE A 178 -8.59 26.88 18.73
N PRO A 179 -9.06 26.26 17.63
CA PRO A 179 -10.49 26.09 17.40
C PRO A 179 -11.11 25.49 18.66
N ALA A 180 -12.29 25.94 19.05
CA ALA A 180 -12.97 25.42 20.23
C ALA A 180 -12.99 23.89 20.13
N LEU A 181 -12.48 23.20 21.17
CA LEU A 181 -12.42 21.75 21.23
C LEU A 181 -13.83 21.18 20.97
N THR A 182 -14.05 20.67 19.76
CA THR A 182 -15.33 20.10 19.35
C THR A 182 -15.60 18.80 20.09
N TYR A 183 -14.52 18.08 20.45
CA TYR A 183 -14.58 16.77 21.10
C TYR A 183 -14.27 16.85 22.60
N ASN A 184 -15.04 16.12 23.40
CA ASN A 184 -14.89 16.01 24.85
C ASN A 184 -15.58 14.71 25.32
N PRO A 185 -15.50 14.30 26.60
CA PRO A 185 -16.09 13.05 27.06
C PRO A 185 -17.62 12.91 26.90
N LYS A 186 -18.36 14.04 26.74
CA LYS A 186 -19.81 13.98 26.42
C LYS A 186 -20.08 13.84 24.92
N HIS A 187 -19.14 14.31 24.11
CA HIS A 187 -19.17 14.25 22.64
C HIS A 187 -17.82 13.75 22.13
N PRO A 188 -17.49 12.46 22.33
CA PRO A 188 -16.19 11.92 21.94
C PRO A 188 -16.04 11.87 20.44
N LEU A 189 -14.79 12.02 19.95
CA LEU A 189 -14.43 11.63 18.60
C LEU A 189 -14.58 10.11 18.50
N LYS A 190 -15.33 9.65 17.51
CA LYS A 190 -15.59 8.21 17.30
C LYS A 190 -14.76 7.68 16.14
N ALA A 191 -13.87 6.74 16.43
CA ALA A 191 -13.01 6.10 15.44
C ALA A 191 -13.32 4.61 15.34
N ALA A 192 -13.68 4.15 14.15
CA ALA A 192 -13.89 2.74 13.86
C ALA A 192 -12.62 2.13 13.21
N PHE A 193 -12.33 0.89 13.56
CA PHE A 193 -11.20 0.12 13.02
C PHE A 193 -11.74 -1.12 12.32
N ILE A 194 -11.41 -1.29 11.04
CA ILE A 194 -11.90 -2.40 10.22
C ILE A 194 -10.71 -3.28 9.86
N TYR A 195 -10.69 -4.48 10.41
CA TYR A 195 -9.65 -5.48 10.21
C TYR A 195 -10.10 -6.49 9.14
N ASP A 196 -9.19 -6.84 8.22
CA ASP A 196 -9.45 -7.86 7.20
C ASP A 196 -9.50 -9.27 7.80
N THR A 197 -8.74 -9.52 8.85
CA THR A 197 -8.69 -10.81 9.57
C THR A 197 -9.10 -10.67 11.03
N GLY A 198 -9.27 -11.79 11.72
CA GLY A 198 -9.51 -11.81 13.17
C GLY A 198 -8.25 -11.46 13.97
N ILE A 199 -8.43 -10.83 15.15
CA ILE A 199 -7.35 -10.42 16.05
C ILE A 199 -6.51 -11.63 16.50
N SER A 200 -7.15 -12.76 16.75
CA SER A 200 -6.47 -13.99 17.17
C SER A 200 -5.77 -14.73 16.02
N GLY A 201 -6.12 -14.42 14.76
CA GLY A 201 -5.61 -15.11 13.58
C GLY A 201 -4.46 -14.39 12.87
N SER A 202 -4.11 -13.18 13.30
CA SER A 202 -3.09 -12.36 12.64
C SER A 202 -2.34 -11.51 13.65
N SER A 203 -1.03 -11.67 13.69
CA SER A 203 -0.14 -10.83 14.50
C SER A 203 -0.22 -9.35 14.08
N TRP A 204 -0.34 -9.09 12.78
CA TRP A 204 -0.55 -7.76 12.22
C TRP A 204 -1.83 -7.12 12.78
N THR A 205 -2.95 -7.82 12.72
CA THR A 205 -4.23 -7.35 13.26
C THR A 205 -4.16 -7.13 14.78
N ALA A 206 -3.51 -8.04 15.51
CA ALA A 206 -3.32 -7.93 16.95
C ALA A 206 -2.51 -6.67 17.34
N ASP A 207 -1.49 -6.30 16.56
CA ASP A 207 -0.71 -5.10 16.82
C ASP A 207 -1.48 -3.81 16.51
N HIS A 208 -2.31 -3.80 15.48
CA HIS A 208 -3.26 -2.70 15.23
C HIS A 208 -4.29 -2.57 16.35
N GLU A 209 -4.82 -3.69 16.87
CA GLU A 209 -5.76 -3.69 18.00
C GLU A 209 -5.11 -3.15 19.28
N LYS A 210 -3.88 -3.53 19.59
CA LYS A 210 -3.13 -2.90 20.69
C LYS A 210 -3.01 -1.38 20.50
N GLY A 211 -2.80 -0.94 19.27
CA GLY A 211 -2.77 0.46 18.91
C GLY A 211 -4.09 1.17 19.18
N ARG A 212 -5.22 0.54 18.81
CA ARG A 212 -6.57 1.05 19.09
C ARG A 212 -6.85 1.16 20.60
N LEU A 213 -6.56 0.11 21.34
CA LEU A 213 -6.75 0.11 22.82
C LEU A 213 -5.91 1.17 23.51
N ARG A 214 -4.68 1.39 23.06
CA ARG A 214 -3.82 2.45 23.55
C ARG A 214 -4.44 3.83 23.30
N LEU A 215 -5.05 4.05 22.12
CA LEU A 215 -5.70 5.30 21.78
C LEU A 215 -6.84 5.63 22.77
N GLU A 216 -7.71 4.66 23.07
CA GLU A 216 -8.76 4.84 24.10
C GLU A 216 -8.19 5.19 25.47
N HIS A 217 -7.15 4.48 25.89
CA HIS A 217 -6.51 4.74 27.17
C HIS A 217 -5.89 6.15 27.23
N THR A 218 -5.22 6.59 26.16
CA THR A 218 -4.53 7.89 26.11
C THR A 218 -5.50 9.07 26.19
N TYR A 219 -6.66 8.96 25.55
CA TYR A 219 -7.62 10.07 25.44
C TYR A 219 -8.75 10.05 26.47
N GLY A 220 -8.79 9.05 27.35
CA GLY A 220 -9.64 9.05 28.56
C GLY A 220 -11.10 9.44 28.32
N GLY A 221 -11.77 8.85 27.31
CA GLY A 221 -13.18 9.13 26.99
C GLY A 221 -13.41 10.28 25.99
N THR A 222 -12.41 11.11 25.69
CA THR A 222 -12.50 12.11 24.60
C THR A 222 -12.47 11.44 23.22
N VAL A 223 -11.96 10.22 23.14
CA VAL A 223 -11.99 9.35 21.95
C VAL A 223 -12.69 8.05 22.34
N ALA A 224 -13.65 7.63 21.53
CA ALA A 224 -14.31 6.33 21.63
C ALA A 224 -13.98 5.50 20.39
N THR A 225 -13.70 4.22 20.55
CA THR A 225 -13.37 3.37 19.42
C THR A 225 -14.25 2.12 19.33
N ARG A 226 -14.39 1.57 18.13
CA ARG A 226 -14.95 0.24 17.85
C ARG A 226 -14.06 -0.49 16.86
N CYS A 227 -14.03 -1.81 16.90
CA CYS A 227 -13.39 -2.63 15.89
C CYS A 227 -14.38 -3.62 15.27
N TYR A 228 -14.07 -4.01 14.02
CA TYR A 228 -14.80 -4.97 13.22
C TYR A 228 -13.79 -5.92 12.62
N GLU A 229 -13.95 -7.22 12.87
CA GLU A 229 -13.01 -8.27 12.47
C GLU A 229 -13.52 -9.06 11.26
N GLY A 230 -12.60 -9.69 10.51
CA GLY A 230 -12.94 -10.58 9.41
C GLY A 230 -13.58 -9.87 8.20
N CYS A 231 -13.22 -8.61 7.97
CA CYS A 231 -13.76 -7.79 6.89
C CYS A 231 -12.87 -7.82 5.64
N ALA A 232 -12.44 -9.01 5.21
CA ALA A 232 -11.65 -9.20 4.00
C ALA A 232 -12.51 -9.13 2.72
N ASP A 233 -13.76 -9.59 2.80
CA ASP A 233 -14.70 -9.53 1.69
C ASP A 233 -15.52 -8.23 1.71
N ARG A 234 -16.01 -7.86 0.54
CA ARG A 234 -16.76 -6.62 0.33
C ARG A 234 -18.02 -6.51 1.17
N ASP A 235 -18.80 -7.58 1.28
CA ASP A 235 -20.08 -7.53 1.97
C ASP A 235 -19.90 -7.38 3.49
N ALA A 236 -18.88 -8.04 4.06
CA ALA A 236 -18.50 -7.87 5.46
C ALA A 236 -17.99 -6.44 5.72
N PHE A 237 -17.18 -5.90 4.82
CA PHE A 237 -16.69 -4.53 4.89
C PHE A 237 -17.84 -3.50 4.83
N GLU A 238 -18.76 -3.63 3.86
CA GLU A 238 -19.92 -2.74 3.71
C GLU A 238 -20.83 -2.77 4.97
N ARG A 239 -21.03 -3.94 5.58
CA ARG A 239 -21.77 -4.06 6.85
C ARG A 239 -21.06 -3.35 8.00
N ALA A 240 -19.76 -3.51 8.12
CA ALA A 240 -18.96 -2.85 9.16
C ALA A 240 -18.99 -1.32 9.03
N VAL A 241 -18.84 -0.79 7.81
CA VAL A 241 -18.94 0.66 7.55
C VAL A 241 -20.33 1.18 7.86
N LYS A 242 -21.38 0.46 7.49
CA LYS A 242 -22.76 0.86 7.79
C LYS A 242 -23.00 0.96 9.31
N ASP A 243 -22.59 -0.05 10.07
CA ASP A 243 -22.70 -0.02 11.55
C ASP A 243 -21.85 1.11 12.15
N ALA A 244 -20.63 1.33 11.66
CA ALA A 244 -19.79 2.45 12.08
C ALA A 244 -20.47 3.81 11.81
N SER A 245 -21.11 3.97 10.64
CA SER A 245 -21.86 5.17 10.28
C SER A 245 -23.08 5.37 11.18
N GLU A 246 -23.87 4.32 11.43
CA GLU A 246 -25.01 4.35 12.34
C GLU A 246 -24.59 4.65 13.80
N TRP A 247 -23.42 4.18 14.21
CA TRP A 247 -22.80 4.56 15.49
C TRP A 247 -22.37 6.03 15.52
N GLY A 248 -22.22 6.68 14.36
CA GLY A 248 -21.80 8.06 14.19
C GLY A 248 -20.27 8.22 14.23
N ALA A 249 -19.56 7.34 13.55
CA ALA A 249 -18.10 7.43 13.42
C ALA A 249 -17.68 8.73 12.70
N ASP A 250 -16.65 9.40 13.23
CA ASP A 250 -15.98 10.55 12.61
C ASP A 250 -14.84 10.09 11.69
N ALA A 251 -14.24 8.93 12.01
CA ALA A 251 -13.15 8.34 11.24
C ALA A 251 -13.24 6.82 11.18
N VAL A 252 -12.77 6.25 10.07
CA VAL A 252 -12.62 4.81 9.85
C VAL A 252 -11.18 4.53 9.45
N PHE A 253 -10.52 3.65 10.20
CA PHE A 253 -9.18 3.14 9.91
C PHE A 253 -9.30 1.72 9.37
N THR A 254 -8.76 1.47 8.20
CA THR A 254 -8.62 0.12 7.62
C THR A 254 -7.16 -0.28 7.66
N THR A 255 -6.86 -1.53 7.99
CA THR A 255 -5.52 -1.96 8.40
C THR A 255 -4.77 -2.81 7.38
N SER A 256 -5.38 -3.03 6.21
CA SER A 256 -4.78 -3.79 5.11
C SER A 256 -4.82 -2.98 3.80
N PRO A 257 -3.71 -2.98 3.00
CA PRO A 257 -3.72 -2.37 1.68
C PRO A 257 -4.82 -2.90 0.77
N GLY A 258 -5.17 -4.19 0.89
CA GLY A 258 -6.23 -4.81 0.11
C GLY A 258 -7.64 -4.25 0.33
N GLN A 259 -7.85 -3.45 1.38
CA GLN A 259 -9.12 -2.78 1.69
C GLN A 259 -9.26 -1.39 1.04
N ILE A 260 -8.27 -0.90 0.28
CA ILE A 260 -8.25 0.48 -0.22
C ILE A 260 -9.42 0.81 -1.14
N ASP A 261 -9.80 -0.10 -2.05
CA ASP A 261 -10.89 0.14 -2.99
C ASP A 261 -12.27 0.06 -2.31
N ASP A 262 -12.41 -0.76 -1.26
CA ASP A 262 -13.59 -0.80 -0.40
C ASP A 262 -13.69 0.48 0.44
N ALA A 263 -12.57 0.95 0.99
CA ALA A 263 -12.48 2.22 1.72
C ALA A 263 -12.81 3.41 0.80
N LEU A 264 -12.36 3.40 -0.46
CA LEU A 264 -12.66 4.42 -1.45
C LEU A 264 -14.17 4.51 -1.72
N ARG A 265 -14.83 3.37 -1.96
CA ARG A 265 -16.29 3.33 -2.15
C ARG A 265 -17.03 3.91 -0.95
N ALA A 266 -16.64 3.47 0.24
CA ALA A 266 -17.22 3.96 1.48
C ALA A 266 -16.99 5.47 1.69
N ALA A 267 -15.80 5.98 1.40
CA ALA A 267 -15.49 7.41 1.53
C ALA A 267 -16.32 8.30 0.59
N ILE A 268 -16.65 7.79 -0.59
CA ILE A 268 -17.52 8.48 -1.56
C ILE A 268 -18.99 8.44 -1.14
N GLU A 269 -19.42 7.37 -0.48
CA GLU A 269 -20.79 7.23 0.02
C GLU A 269 -21.03 8.00 1.32
N TYR A 270 -20.08 7.94 2.24
CA TYR A 270 -20.14 8.53 3.58
C TYR A 270 -19.23 9.76 3.70
N GLU A 271 -19.53 10.83 2.95
CA GLU A 271 -18.68 12.05 2.79
C GLU A 271 -18.30 12.74 4.13
N ASN A 272 -19.08 12.51 5.20
CA ASN A 272 -18.82 13.09 6.53
C ASN A 272 -17.82 12.27 7.37
N ILE A 273 -17.48 11.05 6.96
CA ILE A 273 -16.56 10.16 7.65
C ILE A 273 -15.20 10.24 6.97
N LYS A 274 -14.14 10.36 7.77
CA LYS A 274 -12.76 10.36 7.28
C LYS A 274 -12.27 8.94 7.15
N PHE A 275 -11.92 8.50 5.95
CA PHE A 275 -11.36 7.16 5.72
C PHE A 275 -9.85 7.21 5.62
N LEU A 276 -9.20 6.28 6.35
CA LEU A 276 -7.74 6.10 6.35
C LEU A 276 -7.42 4.63 6.11
N ASN A 277 -6.44 4.36 5.26
CA ASN A 277 -6.03 2.99 4.93
C ASN A 277 -4.54 2.78 5.23
N CYS A 278 -4.21 1.64 5.84
CA CYS A 278 -2.83 1.24 6.10
C CYS A 278 -2.15 0.78 4.82
N SER A 279 -1.57 1.73 4.13
CA SER A 279 -0.79 1.55 2.90
C SER A 279 0.03 2.79 2.62
N VAL A 280 0.88 2.74 1.59
CA VAL A 280 1.68 3.88 1.14
C VAL A 280 1.72 3.92 -0.38
N ASN A 281 1.99 5.11 -0.95
CA ASN A 281 2.10 5.35 -2.39
C ASN A 281 0.82 5.08 -3.19
N LEU A 282 -0.35 5.15 -2.54
CA LEU A 282 -1.64 5.01 -3.22
C LEU A 282 -2.28 6.39 -3.41
N ASN A 283 -2.67 6.69 -4.65
CA ASN A 283 -3.23 7.98 -5.04
C ASN A 283 -4.77 7.92 -5.04
N ARG A 284 -5.37 7.94 -3.83
CA ARG A 284 -6.82 7.98 -3.62
C ARG A 284 -7.18 9.22 -2.80
N GLN A 285 -7.78 10.25 -3.43
CA GLN A 285 -8.03 11.53 -2.75
C GLN A 285 -9.05 11.45 -1.63
N ALA A 286 -10.06 10.60 -1.76
CA ALA A 286 -11.08 10.44 -0.72
C ALA A 286 -10.59 9.62 0.48
N VAL A 287 -9.46 8.91 0.35
CA VAL A 287 -8.87 8.08 1.40
C VAL A 287 -7.44 8.53 1.67
N ARG A 288 -7.12 8.91 2.89
CA ARG A 288 -5.73 9.12 3.28
C ARG A 288 -5.07 7.80 3.61
N THR A 289 -3.80 7.67 3.26
CA THR A 289 -3.06 6.48 3.63
C THR A 289 -2.07 6.79 4.75
N TYR A 290 -1.72 5.76 5.52
CA TYR A 290 -0.74 5.85 6.58
C TYR A 290 0.13 4.60 6.60
N TYR A 291 1.43 4.80 6.78
CA TYR A 291 2.40 3.71 6.93
C TYR A 291 3.62 4.22 7.71
N ALA A 292 4.56 3.32 8.03
CA ALA A 292 5.73 3.69 8.82
C ALA A 292 7.04 3.35 8.09
N LYS A 293 8.09 4.14 8.36
CA LYS A 293 9.46 3.96 7.84
C LYS A 293 10.17 2.80 8.58
N ILE A 294 9.58 1.60 8.50
CA ILE A 294 10.09 0.42 9.23
C ILE A 294 11.51 0.03 8.82
N TYR A 295 11.94 0.45 7.64
CA TYR A 295 13.30 0.22 7.15
C TYR A 295 14.37 0.76 8.11
N GLU A 296 14.08 1.82 8.88
CA GLU A 296 14.99 2.38 9.88
C GLU A 296 15.28 1.35 10.99
N ALA A 297 14.25 0.66 11.49
CA ALA A 297 14.41 -0.40 12.49
C ALA A 297 15.00 -1.69 11.89
N LYS A 298 14.68 -2.00 10.64
CA LYS A 298 15.27 -3.14 9.92
C LYS A 298 16.77 -2.97 9.74
N PHE A 299 17.25 -1.78 9.42
CA PHE A 299 18.68 -1.47 9.38
C PHE A 299 19.37 -1.77 10.72
N LEU A 300 18.77 -1.33 11.83
CA LEU A 300 19.30 -1.57 13.16
C LEU A 300 19.32 -3.07 13.54
N ALA A 301 18.28 -3.82 13.12
CA ALA A 301 18.27 -5.27 13.29
C ALA A 301 19.35 -5.94 12.43
N GLY A 302 19.59 -5.42 11.21
CA GLY A 302 20.68 -5.86 10.33
C GLY A 302 22.06 -5.74 10.97
N LEU A 303 22.36 -4.61 11.65
CA LEU A 303 23.62 -4.45 12.38
C LEU A 303 23.86 -5.57 13.41
N ALA A 304 22.84 -5.90 14.18
CA ALA A 304 22.93 -6.99 15.15
C ALA A 304 23.10 -8.35 14.46
N ALA A 305 22.39 -8.57 13.35
CA ALA A 305 22.46 -9.80 12.57
C ALA A 305 23.86 -10.05 11.99
N GLY A 306 24.50 -9.02 11.42
CA GLY A 306 25.85 -9.12 10.89
C GLY A 306 26.90 -9.47 11.96
N ILE A 307 26.79 -8.87 13.17
CA ILE A 307 27.66 -9.24 14.29
C ILE A 307 27.53 -10.73 14.65
N TYR A 308 26.28 -11.25 14.67
CA TYR A 308 26.04 -12.64 15.02
C TYR A 308 26.47 -13.60 13.93
N SER A 309 26.27 -13.28 12.64
CA SER A 309 26.71 -14.12 11.52
C SER A 309 28.23 -14.18 11.39
N ALA A 310 28.93 -13.08 11.71
CA ALA A 310 30.38 -13.08 11.79
C ALA A 310 30.89 -13.89 13.00
N ALA A 311 30.22 -13.81 14.14
CA ALA A 311 30.61 -14.52 15.37
C ALA A 311 30.41 -16.03 15.25
N ASP A 312 29.39 -16.52 14.55
CA ASP A 312 29.20 -17.95 14.29
C ASP A 312 30.00 -18.48 13.10
N GLY A 313 30.68 -17.59 12.36
CA GLY A 313 31.55 -17.89 11.23
C GLY A 313 30.83 -18.32 9.95
N THR A 314 29.49 -18.26 9.90
CA THR A 314 28.72 -18.63 8.71
C THR A 314 28.68 -17.51 7.68
N HIS A 315 28.80 -16.25 8.10
CA HIS A 315 28.62 -15.06 7.26
C HIS A 315 27.33 -15.13 6.43
N SER A 316 26.29 -15.74 7.00
CA SER A 316 25.04 -16.05 6.32
C SER A 316 23.84 -15.78 7.21
N ILE A 317 22.81 -15.12 6.67
CA ILE A 317 21.60 -14.79 7.39
C ILE A 317 20.40 -15.22 6.55
N GLY A 318 19.43 -15.90 7.16
CA GLY A 318 18.12 -16.16 6.56
C GLY A 318 17.18 -14.97 6.76
N TYR A 319 16.48 -14.56 5.73
CA TYR A 319 15.50 -13.49 5.81
C TYR A 319 14.19 -13.93 5.17
N CYS A 320 13.11 -13.89 5.91
CA CYS A 320 11.77 -14.14 5.39
C CYS A 320 10.94 -12.87 5.42
N SER A 321 10.34 -12.54 4.27
CA SER A 321 9.43 -11.40 4.13
C SER A 321 8.02 -11.88 3.77
N ASP A 322 7.01 -11.01 3.99
CA ASP A 322 5.63 -11.39 3.72
C ASP A 322 5.21 -11.06 2.29
N TYR A 323 5.16 -9.78 1.92
CA TYR A 323 4.62 -9.33 0.62
C TYR A 323 5.59 -8.40 -0.09
N PRO A 324 5.79 -8.56 -1.42
CA PRO A 324 6.62 -7.65 -2.24
C PRO A 324 5.85 -6.36 -2.57
N ILE A 325 5.57 -5.55 -1.56
CA ILE A 325 4.78 -4.31 -1.67
C ILE A 325 5.63 -3.07 -1.39
N TYR A 326 5.09 -1.90 -1.69
CA TYR A 326 5.73 -0.62 -1.41
C TYR A 326 6.23 -0.52 0.02
N GLY A 327 7.50 -0.13 0.18
CA GLY A 327 8.20 0.00 1.46
C GLY A 327 8.81 -1.31 2.01
N THR A 328 8.36 -2.50 1.58
CA THR A 328 8.91 -3.77 2.05
C THR A 328 10.32 -4.01 1.54
N ILE A 329 10.58 -3.75 0.25
CA ILE A 329 11.90 -3.93 -0.35
C ILE A 329 12.93 -3.01 0.31
N ALA A 330 12.54 -1.78 0.62
CA ALA A 330 13.40 -0.87 1.39
C ALA A 330 13.78 -1.45 2.77
N GLY A 331 12.85 -2.12 3.45
CA GLY A 331 13.13 -2.81 4.71
C GLY A 331 14.15 -3.94 4.56
N ILE A 332 14.03 -4.75 3.51
CA ILE A 332 14.96 -5.85 3.19
C ILE A 332 16.36 -5.28 2.89
N ASN A 333 16.44 -4.27 2.02
CA ASN A 333 17.71 -3.65 1.65
C ASN A 333 18.37 -2.93 2.83
N ALA A 334 17.61 -2.19 3.64
CA ALA A 334 18.14 -1.55 4.83
C ALA A 334 18.72 -2.56 5.83
N PHE A 335 18.06 -3.70 6.02
CA PHE A 335 18.59 -4.81 6.83
C PHE A 335 19.90 -5.35 6.25
N ALA A 336 19.96 -5.57 4.94
CA ALA A 336 21.15 -6.08 4.26
C ALA A 336 22.33 -5.10 4.34
N ILE A 337 22.08 -3.80 4.22
CA ILE A 337 23.09 -2.74 4.41
C ILE A 337 23.58 -2.74 5.85
N GLY A 338 22.67 -2.79 6.83
CA GLY A 338 23.05 -2.84 8.25
C GLY A 338 23.90 -4.07 8.59
N ALA A 339 23.57 -5.24 8.04
CA ALA A 339 24.35 -6.45 8.22
C ALA A 339 25.75 -6.34 7.60
N ALA A 340 25.86 -5.78 6.39
CA ALA A 340 27.13 -5.57 5.70
C ALA A 340 28.04 -4.58 6.41
N MET A 341 27.50 -3.59 7.14
CA MET A 341 28.31 -2.66 7.95
C MET A 341 29.09 -3.36 9.07
N THR A 342 28.59 -4.46 9.59
CA THR A 342 29.21 -5.21 10.70
C THR A 342 29.84 -6.53 10.26
N ASP A 343 29.44 -7.05 9.12
CA ASP A 343 30.00 -8.23 8.45
C ASP A 343 30.06 -8.00 6.93
N PRO A 344 31.13 -7.44 6.37
CA PRO A 344 31.25 -7.14 4.94
C PRO A 344 31.15 -8.37 4.02
N SER A 345 31.30 -9.58 4.57
CA SER A 345 31.20 -10.84 3.79
C SER A 345 29.80 -11.42 3.80
N VAL A 346 28.87 -10.84 4.55
CA VAL A 346 27.55 -11.42 4.81
C VAL A 346 26.75 -11.64 3.53
N ARG A 347 26.05 -12.77 3.48
CA ARG A 347 25.02 -13.09 2.47
C ARG A 347 23.66 -13.25 3.11
N ILE A 348 22.66 -12.58 2.57
CA ILE A 348 21.27 -12.63 3.04
C ILE A 348 20.47 -13.56 2.13
N TYR A 349 20.00 -14.67 2.65
CA TYR A 349 19.18 -15.64 1.92
C TYR A 349 17.69 -15.27 2.08
N LEU A 350 17.15 -14.59 1.06
CA LEU A 350 15.79 -14.08 1.06
C LEU A 350 14.78 -15.13 0.57
N ASP A 351 13.70 -15.30 1.30
CA ASP A 351 12.50 -16.01 0.86
C ASP A 351 11.23 -15.27 1.29
N TRP A 352 10.07 -15.72 0.84
CA TRP A 352 8.80 -15.04 1.01
C TRP A 352 7.71 -15.97 1.53
N ASN A 353 7.07 -15.59 2.65
CA ASN A 353 5.93 -16.31 3.21
C ASN A 353 4.72 -16.36 2.26
N SER A 354 4.59 -15.34 1.42
CA SER A 354 3.51 -15.24 0.43
C SER A 354 3.66 -16.15 -0.78
N LYS A 355 4.84 -16.75 -1.02
CA LYS A 355 5.04 -17.74 -2.11
C LYS A 355 4.31 -19.04 -1.80
N GLU A 356 3.81 -19.68 -2.84
CA GLU A 356 3.27 -21.04 -2.75
C GLU A 356 4.36 -22.02 -2.28
N ASN A 357 4.01 -22.94 -1.37
CA ASN A 357 4.91 -23.97 -0.84
C ASN A 357 6.19 -23.44 -0.14
N SER A 358 6.14 -22.23 0.44
CA SER A 358 7.26 -21.70 1.22
C SER A 358 7.57 -22.62 2.42
N ASN A 359 8.83 -23.03 2.53
CA ASN A 359 9.38 -23.83 3.63
C ASN A 359 10.75 -23.27 4.06
N TRP A 360 10.83 -21.96 4.16
CA TRP A 360 12.07 -21.23 4.28
C TRP A 360 12.88 -21.56 5.55
N TRP A 361 12.22 -21.88 6.67
CA TRP A 361 12.87 -22.27 7.91
C TRP A 361 13.78 -23.45 7.72
N TRP A 362 13.24 -24.57 7.23
CA TRP A 362 13.98 -25.82 7.06
C TRP A 362 15.00 -25.74 5.93
N VAL A 363 14.71 -24.98 4.88
CA VAL A 363 15.67 -24.72 3.79
C VAL A 363 16.87 -23.93 4.32
N THR A 364 16.64 -22.94 5.18
CA THR A 364 17.66 -22.08 5.76
C THR A 364 18.49 -22.85 6.79
N LEU A 365 17.86 -23.58 7.70
CA LEU A 365 18.53 -24.45 8.67
C LEU A 365 19.33 -25.58 7.99
N GLY A 366 18.80 -26.16 6.91
CA GLY A 366 19.51 -27.19 6.13
C GLY A 366 20.79 -26.67 5.45
N ARG A 367 20.95 -25.35 5.30
CA ARG A 367 22.19 -24.70 4.86
C ARG A 367 23.16 -24.39 6.00
N GLY A 368 22.81 -24.71 7.24
CA GLY A 368 23.60 -24.39 8.44
C GLY A 368 23.51 -22.92 8.83
N ILE A 369 22.46 -22.22 8.42
CA ILE A 369 22.25 -20.81 8.76
C ILE A 369 21.38 -20.74 10.02
N HIS A 370 21.89 -20.11 11.06
CA HIS A 370 21.29 -20.01 12.38
C HIS A 370 20.76 -18.62 12.72
N VAL A 371 21.33 -17.55 12.11
CA VAL A 371 20.86 -16.18 12.26
C VAL A 371 19.73 -15.94 11.28
N MET A 372 18.54 -15.61 11.78
CA MET A 372 17.33 -15.53 10.98
C MET A 372 16.50 -14.29 11.30
N SER A 373 16.02 -13.59 10.26
CA SER A 373 15.00 -12.55 10.39
C SER A 373 13.65 -13.16 10.03
N ALA A 374 12.82 -13.36 11.05
CA ALA A 374 11.44 -13.85 10.95
C ALA A 374 10.45 -12.68 10.82
N VAL A 375 9.16 -12.97 11.02
CA VAL A 375 8.11 -11.93 11.12
C VAL A 375 8.37 -10.99 12.29
N ASP A 376 8.01 -9.72 12.15
CA ASP A 376 8.38 -8.70 13.13
C ASP A 376 7.49 -8.67 14.39
N SER A 377 6.33 -9.31 14.35
CA SER A 377 5.38 -9.29 15.46
C SER A 377 5.59 -10.44 16.45
N LYS A 378 5.45 -10.15 17.75
CA LYS A 378 5.53 -11.14 18.84
C LYS A 378 4.34 -12.10 18.91
N HIS A 379 3.29 -11.87 18.15
CA HIS A 379 2.11 -12.71 18.12
C HIS A 379 2.08 -13.54 16.85
N ASN A 380 2.81 -14.65 16.87
CA ASN A 380 2.77 -15.58 15.77
C ASN A 380 1.51 -16.43 15.85
N SER A 381 0.68 -16.37 14.82
CA SER A 381 -0.49 -17.23 14.65
C SER A 381 -0.12 -18.70 14.44
N ASP A 382 1.13 -18.98 14.09
CA ASP A 382 1.69 -20.31 13.86
C ASP A 382 2.24 -21.00 15.12
N GLY A 383 2.18 -20.32 16.29
CA GLY A 383 2.68 -20.85 17.55
C GLY A 383 4.20 -20.88 17.67
N SER A 384 4.96 -20.35 16.69
CA SER A 384 6.42 -20.24 16.79
C SER A 384 6.80 -19.12 17.76
N ASP A 385 7.80 -19.37 18.60
CA ASP A 385 8.36 -18.34 19.50
C ASP A 385 9.35 -17.40 18.76
N ALA A 386 9.59 -17.63 17.47
CA ALA A 386 10.50 -16.85 16.65
C ALA A 386 9.84 -15.57 16.13
N TYR A 387 10.41 -14.41 16.43
CA TYR A 387 9.99 -13.12 15.88
C TYR A 387 11.19 -12.17 15.70
N GLY A 388 11.08 -11.24 14.77
CA GLY A 388 12.16 -10.31 14.48
C GLY A 388 13.46 -11.03 14.10
N LEU A 389 14.58 -10.55 14.62
CA LEU A 389 15.88 -11.20 14.49
C LEU A 389 16.02 -12.25 15.59
N CYS A 390 16.32 -13.50 15.22
CA CYS A 390 16.53 -14.60 16.15
C CYS A 390 17.75 -15.44 15.77
N TYR A 391 18.27 -16.16 16.77
CA TYR A 391 19.27 -17.21 16.63
C TYR A 391 18.61 -18.55 16.93
N VAL A 392 18.76 -19.52 16.02
CA VAL A 392 18.05 -20.81 16.05
C VAL A 392 19.07 -21.93 16.05
N GLU A 393 19.01 -22.83 17.04
CA GLU A 393 19.94 -23.95 17.19
C GLU A 393 19.26 -25.21 17.70
N GLY A 394 19.96 -26.35 17.62
CA GLY A 394 19.54 -27.61 18.19
C GLY A 394 18.22 -28.16 17.64
N CYS A 395 17.97 -27.90 16.35
CA CYS A 395 16.72 -28.30 15.71
C CYS A 395 16.68 -29.79 15.41
N GLU A 396 15.55 -30.43 15.76
CA GLU A 396 15.21 -31.75 15.24
C GLU A 396 14.44 -31.61 13.91
N PRO A 397 14.64 -32.54 12.96
CA PRO A 397 13.92 -32.49 11.68
C PRO A 397 12.40 -32.49 11.88
N GLY A 398 11.72 -31.49 11.33
CA GLY A 398 10.26 -31.32 11.36
C GLY A 398 9.69 -31.04 9.98
N GLN A 399 8.39 -30.86 9.91
CA GLN A 399 7.68 -30.48 8.68
C GLN A 399 6.88 -29.18 8.91
N GLY A 400 6.78 -28.36 7.87
CA GLY A 400 6.06 -27.08 7.92
C GLY A 400 6.91 -25.95 8.49
N ASN A 401 6.27 -24.84 8.85
CA ASN A 401 6.93 -23.63 9.36
C ASN A 401 6.85 -23.52 10.90
N ASP A 402 6.38 -24.54 11.58
CA ASP A 402 6.32 -24.57 13.05
C ASP A 402 7.65 -25.10 13.61
N LEU A 403 8.36 -24.26 14.35
CA LEU A 403 9.59 -24.59 15.05
C LEU A 403 9.36 -24.86 16.55
N SER A 404 8.12 -24.71 17.04
CA SER A 404 7.84 -24.83 18.48
C SER A 404 8.14 -26.23 18.99
N GLY A 405 8.97 -26.30 20.05
CA GLY A 405 9.42 -27.53 20.62
C GLY A 405 10.44 -28.34 19.81
N LEU A 406 10.79 -27.89 18.59
CA LEU A 406 11.77 -28.58 17.73
C LEU A 406 13.15 -27.91 17.77
N CYS A 407 13.21 -26.61 18.07
CA CYS A 407 14.43 -25.84 18.09
C CYS A 407 14.55 -25.03 19.38
N ARG A 408 15.79 -24.66 19.71
CA ARG A 408 16.06 -23.61 20.70
C ARG A 408 16.15 -22.27 19.98
N ILE A 409 15.23 -21.36 20.30
CA ILE A 409 15.13 -20.04 19.68
C ILE A 409 15.54 -18.97 20.68
N THR A 410 16.45 -18.08 20.29
CA THR A 410 16.86 -16.91 21.06
C THR A 410 16.52 -15.67 20.25
N ASN A 411 15.47 -14.95 20.65
CA ASN A 411 15.12 -13.68 20.02
C ASN A 411 16.13 -12.60 20.42
N LEU A 412 16.68 -11.88 19.44
CA LEU A 412 17.77 -10.92 19.60
C LEU A 412 17.28 -9.47 19.50
N ALA A 413 16.52 -9.16 18.47
CA ALA A 413 15.98 -7.82 18.23
C ALA A 413 14.67 -7.90 17.43
N ALA A 414 13.77 -6.97 17.67
CA ALA A 414 12.52 -6.89 16.90
C ALA A 414 12.26 -5.44 16.45
N PRO A 415 12.15 -5.20 15.13
CA PRO A 415 11.52 -3.99 14.63
C PRO A 415 10.08 -3.91 15.11
N ILE A 416 9.64 -2.75 15.56
CA ILE A 416 8.28 -2.56 16.07
C ILE A 416 7.58 -1.37 15.43
N TRP A 417 6.33 -1.59 15.02
CA TRP A 417 5.38 -0.53 14.70
C TRP A 417 4.65 -0.09 15.98
N LYS A 418 4.71 1.16 16.29
CA LYS A 418 3.93 1.75 17.39
C LYS A 418 2.63 2.35 16.85
N TRP A 419 1.73 1.52 16.34
CA TRP A 419 0.47 1.92 15.73
C TRP A 419 -0.35 2.87 16.60
N GLY A 420 -0.38 2.63 17.90
CA GLY A 420 -1.06 3.52 18.84
C GLY A 420 -0.51 4.95 18.80
N LYS A 421 0.81 5.12 18.66
CA LYS A 421 1.43 6.43 18.52
C LYS A 421 1.06 7.11 17.20
N LEU A 422 1.03 6.34 16.11
CA LEU A 422 0.59 6.83 14.80
C LEU A 422 -0.87 7.28 14.84
N TYR A 423 -1.74 6.48 15.43
CA TYR A 423 -3.15 6.84 15.61
C TYR A 423 -3.33 8.08 16.50
N GLU A 424 -2.58 8.18 17.60
CA GLU A 424 -2.57 9.36 18.49
C GLU A 424 -2.28 10.63 17.70
N ILE A 425 -1.26 10.63 16.83
CA ILE A 425 -0.89 11.80 16.03
C ILE A 425 -2.02 12.16 15.06
N ILE A 426 -2.56 11.19 14.32
CA ILE A 426 -3.64 11.44 13.35
C ILE A 426 -4.89 11.95 14.06
N ILE A 427 -5.33 11.28 15.12
CA ILE A 427 -6.52 11.69 15.89
C ILE A 427 -6.33 13.09 16.50
N LYS A 428 -5.12 13.41 16.96
CA LYS A 428 -4.81 14.74 17.46
C LYS A 428 -5.02 15.81 16.39
N THR A 429 -4.64 15.56 15.13
CA THR A 429 -4.91 16.50 14.02
C THR A 429 -6.41 16.73 13.80
N MET A 430 -7.24 15.70 14.03
CA MET A 430 -8.70 15.84 13.92
C MET A 430 -9.28 16.66 15.10
N ILE A 431 -8.82 16.39 16.33
CA ILE A 431 -9.24 17.11 17.52
C ILE A 431 -8.83 18.59 17.45
N GLU A 432 -7.62 18.88 16.99
CA GLU A 432 -7.06 20.23 16.86
C GLU A 432 -7.53 20.96 15.58
N GLY A 433 -8.26 20.28 14.69
CA GLY A 433 -8.79 20.86 13.44
C GLY A 433 -7.75 21.07 12.33
N THR A 434 -6.52 20.55 12.49
CA THR A 434 -5.45 20.67 11.47
C THR A 434 -5.56 19.62 10.38
N TYR A 435 -6.36 18.57 10.57
CA TYR A 435 -6.53 17.47 9.60
C TYR A 435 -6.87 17.96 8.19
N ASN A 436 -7.77 18.93 8.05
CA ASN A 436 -8.19 19.49 6.76
C ASN A 436 -7.49 20.81 6.42
N SER A 437 -6.33 21.11 7.03
CA SER A 437 -5.58 22.31 6.68
C SER A 437 -5.04 22.23 5.23
N LYS A 438 -4.87 23.40 4.58
CA LYS A 438 -4.39 23.45 3.20
C LYS A 438 -2.94 22.93 3.02
N GLU A 439 -2.18 22.94 4.08
CA GLU A 439 -0.80 22.44 4.13
C GLU A 439 -0.78 20.91 4.07
N VAL A 440 -1.75 20.25 4.69
CA VAL A 440 -1.92 18.79 4.72
C VAL A 440 -2.77 18.31 3.55
N ASP A 441 -3.86 19.03 3.25
CA ASP A 441 -4.80 18.70 2.17
C ASP A 441 -4.37 19.40 0.88
N LYS A 442 -3.39 18.84 0.18
CA LYS A 442 -2.92 19.33 -1.13
C LYS A 442 -3.99 19.04 -2.18
N LYS A 443 -4.68 20.08 -2.64
CA LYS A 443 -5.94 20.07 -3.43
C LYS A 443 -6.03 19.05 -4.58
N ASP A 444 -4.90 18.61 -5.13
CA ASP A 444 -4.87 17.78 -6.34
C ASP A 444 -4.09 16.46 -6.15
N ARG A 445 -3.74 16.11 -4.90
CA ARG A 445 -2.97 14.90 -4.57
C ARG A 445 -3.54 14.21 -3.33
N ALA A 446 -3.56 12.88 -3.35
CA ALA A 446 -3.86 12.08 -2.16
C ALA A 446 -2.82 12.32 -1.06
N THR A 447 -3.24 12.38 0.20
CA THR A 447 -2.33 12.55 1.34
C THR A 447 -1.92 11.20 1.89
N ASN A 448 -0.62 10.96 1.97
CA ASN A 448 -0.02 9.77 2.55
C ASN A 448 0.86 10.17 3.76
N TYR A 449 0.57 9.63 4.94
CA TYR A 449 1.42 9.77 6.13
C TYR A 449 2.47 8.67 6.12
N TRP A 450 3.74 9.06 6.19
CA TRP A 450 4.87 8.13 6.17
C TRP A 450 5.93 8.54 7.19
N TRP A 451 5.76 8.08 8.41
CA TRP A 451 6.55 8.50 9.57
C TRP A 451 7.49 7.42 10.06
N GLY A 452 8.60 7.83 10.67
CA GLY A 452 9.66 6.98 11.17
C GLY A 452 9.95 7.11 12.65
N MET A 453 11.18 6.77 13.03
CA MET A 453 11.68 6.82 14.41
C MET A 453 11.65 8.22 15.01
N ILE A 454 11.90 9.26 14.22
CA ILE A 454 11.82 10.66 14.66
C ILE A 454 10.44 11.01 15.21
N SER A 455 9.39 10.48 14.63
CA SER A 455 8.00 10.66 15.10
C SER A 455 7.60 9.68 16.20
N GLY A 456 8.45 8.72 16.52
CA GLY A 456 8.24 7.71 17.54
C GLY A 456 7.22 6.63 17.13
N VAL A 457 6.89 6.49 15.83
CA VAL A 457 5.94 5.47 15.32
C VAL A 457 6.63 4.17 14.93
N VAL A 458 7.96 4.18 14.82
CA VAL A 458 8.82 3.01 14.62
C VAL A 458 9.84 2.96 15.73
N ASP A 459 10.23 1.77 16.14
CA ASP A 459 11.32 1.56 17.08
C ASP A 459 11.92 0.15 16.90
N ILE A 460 12.95 -0.16 17.66
CA ILE A 460 13.55 -1.48 17.79
C ILE A 460 13.55 -1.90 19.26
N GLU A 461 13.09 -3.11 19.53
CA GLU A 461 13.24 -3.75 20.82
C GLU A 461 14.49 -4.63 20.80
N LEU A 462 15.35 -4.48 21.80
CA LEU A 462 16.60 -5.22 21.92
C LEU A 462 16.50 -6.20 23.09
N SER A 463 16.82 -7.46 22.83
CA SER A 463 16.84 -8.51 23.85
C SER A 463 18.06 -8.37 24.78
N ASP A 464 17.91 -8.84 26.01
CA ASP A 464 19.05 -8.97 26.94
C ASP A 464 20.05 -10.07 26.53
N ALA A 465 19.68 -10.92 25.58
CA ALA A 465 20.58 -11.90 24.96
C ALA A 465 21.67 -11.25 24.10
N LEU A 466 21.46 -10.01 23.62
CA LEU A 466 22.47 -9.27 22.88
C LEU A 466 23.64 -8.86 23.79
N SER A 467 24.87 -8.94 23.23
CA SER A 467 26.04 -8.43 23.95
C SER A 467 25.91 -6.94 24.28
N PRO A 468 26.48 -6.48 25.41
CA PRO A 468 26.45 -5.05 25.75
C PRO A 468 27.01 -4.14 24.65
N TYR A 469 28.04 -4.60 23.93
CA TYR A 469 28.65 -3.84 22.81
C TYR A 469 27.72 -3.75 21.62
N THR A 470 27.04 -4.84 21.25
CA THR A 470 26.03 -4.84 20.19
C THR A 470 24.89 -3.88 20.52
N ARG A 471 24.37 -3.95 21.76
CA ARG A 471 23.32 -3.02 22.22
C ARG A 471 23.77 -1.56 22.18
N GLN A 472 25.02 -1.28 22.58
CA GLN A 472 25.58 0.06 22.55
C GLN A 472 25.70 0.61 21.12
N LEU A 473 26.19 -0.19 20.17
CA LEU A 473 26.29 0.18 18.75
C LEU A 473 24.92 0.47 18.16
N VAL A 474 23.96 -0.46 18.31
CA VAL A 474 22.59 -0.29 17.80
C VAL A 474 21.94 0.97 18.40
N ASN A 475 22.07 1.19 19.72
CA ASN A 475 21.52 2.38 20.36
C ASN A 475 22.21 3.69 19.93
N ALA A 476 23.49 3.67 19.55
CA ALA A 476 24.17 4.85 19.01
C ALA A 476 23.57 5.23 17.66
N LEU A 477 23.51 4.30 16.70
CA LEU A 477 22.93 4.56 15.37
C LEU A 477 21.42 4.83 15.43
N ARG A 478 20.70 4.20 16.37
CA ARG A 478 19.30 4.55 16.63
C ARG A 478 19.12 6.03 17.00
N ARG A 479 20.01 6.59 17.83
CA ARG A 479 19.99 8.03 18.16
C ARG A 479 20.28 8.89 16.94
N ASP A 480 21.21 8.46 16.10
CA ASP A 480 21.60 9.22 14.90
C ASP A 480 20.46 9.22 13.87
N ILE A 481 19.73 8.12 13.71
CA ILE A 481 18.51 8.06 12.89
C ILE A 481 17.43 8.98 13.46
N ILE A 482 17.16 8.93 14.78
CA ILE A 482 16.17 9.78 15.43
C ILE A 482 16.50 11.27 15.29
N ASN A 483 17.77 11.63 15.33
CA ASN A 483 18.22 13.00 15.17
C ASN A 483 18.33 13.45 13.70
N GLY A 484 18.10 12.55 12.74
CA GLY A 484 18.23 12.83 11.31
C GLY A 484 19.67 13.02 10.82
N SER A 485 20.68 12.62 11.63
CA SER A 485 22.10 12.70 11.27
C SER A 485 22.62 11.48 10.51
N PHE A 486 21.79 10.45 10.36
CA PHE A 486 22.11 9.23 9.63
C PHE A 486 20.88 8.69 8.90
N ASN A 487 21.05 8.32 7.63
CA ASN A 487 20.06 7.63 6.83
C ASN A 487 20.63 6.29 6.35
N PRO A 488 19.92 5.15 6.50
CA PRO A 488 20.40 3.84 6.05
C PRO A 488 20.81 3.75 4.58
N PHE A 489 20.30 4.64 3.73
CA PHE A 489 20.58 4.68 2.29
C PHE A 489 21.61 5.75 1.88
N ASP A 490 22.36 6.30 2.84
CA ASP A 490 23.50 7.16 2.54
C ASP A 490 24.69 6.34 1.99
N GLY A 491 25.60 7.01 1.27
CA GLY A 491 26.78 6.36 0.67
C GLY A 491 26.50 5.64 -0.65
N GLU A 492 27.43 4.77 -1.06
CA GLU A 492 27.30 3.97 -2.27
C GLU A 492 26.27 2.85 -2.10
N LEU A 493 25.39 2.68 -3.09
CA LEU A 493 24.38 1.62 -3.12
C LEU A 493 24.53 0.77 -4.37
N ARG A 494 24.62 -0.55 -4.18
CA ARG A 494 24.72 -1.54 -5.26
C ARG A 494 23.57 -2.55 -5.16
N SER A 495 22.95 -2.80 -6.31
CA SER A 495 21.99 -3.88 -6.47
C SER A 495 22.64 -5.12 -7.06
N GLN A 496 21.89 -6.21 -7.11
CA GLN A 496 22.27 -7.42 -7.85
C GLN A 496 22.58 -7.13 -9.34
N ASP A 497 21.96 -6.09 -9.91
CA ASP A 497 22.10 -5.71 -11.33
C ASP A 497 23.20 -4.64 -11.55
N GLY A 498 23.82 -4.11 -10.49
CA GLY A 498 24.91 -3.13 -10.57
C GLY A 498 24.73 -1.92 -9.68
N LEU A 499 25.45 -0.84 -10.02
CA LEU A 499 25.49 0.40 -9.25
C LEU A 499 24.15 1.14 -9.34
N ILE A 500 23.55 1.42 -8.19
CA ILE A 500 22.32 2.25 -8.06
C ILE A 500 22.70 3.72 -7.79
N LYS A 501 23.61 3.95 -6.84
CA LYS A 501 24.04 5.28 -6.43
C LYS A 501 25.53 5.24 -6.06
N SER A 502 26.32 6.18 -6.60
CA SER A 502 27.72 6.39 -6.18
C SER A 502 27.80 7.09 -4.83
N GLU A 503 28.98 7.08 -4.17
CA GLU A 503 29.21 7.72 -2.86
C GLU A 503 28.75 9.19 -2.85
N ASP A 504 29.15 9.96 -3.87
CA ASP A 504 28.76 11.37 -4.06
C ASP A 504 27.47 11.53 -4.86
N GLY A 505 26.69 10.45 -5.06
CA GLY A 505 25.47 10.46 -5.84
C GLY A 505 24.34 11.16 -5.12
N LYS A 506 23.29 11.57 -5.89
CA LYS A 506 22.10 12.17 -5.33
C LYS A 506 21.44 11.20 -4.34
N GLU A 507 21.04 11.71 -3.17
CA GLU A 507 20.28 10.95 -2.17
C GLU A 507 18.97 10.40 -2.77
N LEU A 508 18.60 9.19 -2.32
CA LEU A 508 17.30 8.62 -2.67
C LEU A 508 16.19 9.47 -2.07
N SER A 509 15.23 9.86 -2.90
CA SER A 509 14.04 10.51 -2.38
C SER A 509 13.18 9.50 -1.61
N SER A 510 12.30 9.99 -0.75
CA SER A 510 11.32 9.14 -0.05
C SER A 510 10.49 8.28 -1.02
N ARG A 511 10.24 8.79 -2.22
CA ARG A 511 9.56 8.04 -3.27
C ARG A 511 10.42 6.89 -3.79
N ASP A 512 11.69 7.14 -4.07
CA ASP A 512 12.62 6.09 -4.53
C ASP A 512 12.71 4.97 -3.49
N ILE A 513 12.72 5.33 -2.19
CA ILE A 513 12.74 4.36 -1.09
C ILE A 513 11.42 3.57 -1.03
N ILE A 514 10.28 4.22 -1.13
CA ILE A 514 8.96 3.55 -1.08
C ILE A 514 8.78 2.62 -2.29
N GLN A 515 9.16 3.08 -3.48
CA GLN A 515 8.96 2.36 -4.75
C GLN A 515 10.13 1.43 -5.11
N MET A 516 11.08 1.26 -4.19
CA MET A 516 12.25 0.41 -4.41
C MET A 516 11.84 -0.99 -4.89
N ASP A 517 12.38 -1.42 -6.02
CA ASP A 517 12.07 -2.68 -6.71
C ASP A 517 13.32 -3.48 -7.10
N TRP A 518 14.44 -3.19 -6.45
CA TRP A 518 15.73 -3.86 -6.60
C TRP A 518 16.24 -4.37 -5.25
N LEU A 519 17.09 -5.39 -5.25
CA LEU A 519 17.71 -5.99 -4.06
C LEU A 519 19.20 -5.66 -4.02
N CYS A 520 19.75 -5.44 -2.82
CA CYS A 520 21.20 -5.23 -2.60
C CYS A 520 22.02 -6.43 -3.10
N GLU A 521 23.26 -6.17 -3.54
CA GLU A 521 24.19 -7.17 -4.12
C GLU A 521 24.52 -8.33 -3.17
N ASN A 522 24.45 -8.13 -1.85
CA ASN A 522 24.68 -9.16 -0.83
C ASN A 522 23.42 -10.01 -0.52
N ILE A 523 22.30 -9.80 -1.21
CA ILE A 523 21.08 -10.59 -1.08
C ILE A 523 21.07 -11.70 -2.12
N ILE A 524 20.77 -12.93 -1.68
CA ILE A 524 20.56 -14.10 -2.53
C ILE A 524 19.07 -14.40 -2.51
N GLY A 525 18.38 -14.15 -3.60
CA GLY A 525 16.94 -14.30 -3.76
C GLY A 525 16.39 -13.34 -4.82
N GLU A 526 15.09 -13.33 -4.98
CA GLU A 526 14.40 -12.55 -6.01
C GLU A 526 13.11 -11.91 -5.45
N ILE A 527 12.62 -10.87 -6.08
CA ILE A 527 11.28 -10.32 -5.85
C ILE A 527 10.31 -11.20 -6.64
N PRO A 528 9.35 -11.88 -5.98
CA PRO A 528 8.45 -12.80 -6.67
C PRO A 528 7.42 -12.05 -7.52
N SER A 529 7.10 -12.61 -8.69
CA SER A 529 5.97 -12.14 -9.48
C SER A 529 4.63 -12.53 -8.83
N ILE A 530 3.58 -11.78 -9.14
CA ILE A 530 2.24 -12.00 -8.58
C ILE A 530 1.72 -13.43 -8.83
N ASN A 531 2.09 -14.04 -9.96
CA ASN A 531 1.66 -15.38 -10.33
C ASN A 531 2.25 -16.48 -9.44
N SER A 532 3.40 -16.22 -8.80
CA SER A 532 4.06 -17.17 -7.89
C SER A 532 3.55 -17.09 -6.45
N LEU A 533 2.61 -16.17 -6.17
CA LEU A 533 2.09 -15.93 -4.82
C LEU A 533 0.82 -16.71 -4.54
N LYS A 534 0.60 -17.01 -3.25
CA LYS A 534 -0.67 -17.54 -2.74
C LYS A 534 -1.83 -16.63 -3.13
N GLU A 535 -2.98 -17.20 -3.43
CA GLU A 535 -4.17 -16.47 -3.86
C GLU A 535 -4.54 -15.31 -2.93
N GLY A 536 -4.52 -15.53 -1.62
CA GLY A 536 -4.80 -14.48 -0.63
C GLY A 536 -3.82 -13.29 -0.65
N ALA A 537 -2.58 -13.51 -1.11
CA ALA A 537 -1.56 -12.46 -1.24
C ALA A 537 -1.71 -11.62 -2.51
N ARG A 538 -2.23 -12.21 -3.59
CA ARG A 538 -2.34 -11.56 -4.90
C ARG A 538 -3.16 -10.27 -4.86
N LYS A 539 -4.27 -10.23 -4.11
CA LYS A 539 -5.11 -9.01 -3.95
C LYS A 539 -4.29 -7.84 -3.41
N THR A 540 -3.49 -8.07 -2.37
CA THR A 540 -2.65 -7.03 -1.75
C THR A 540 -1.53 -6.58 -2.69
N VAL A 541 -0.84 -7.52 -3.34
CA VAL A 541 0.27 -7.21 -4.26
C VAL A 541 -0.23 -6.54 -5.54
N LYS A 542 -1.41 -6.90 -6.04
CA LYS A 542 -2.04 -6.22 -7.18
C LYS A 542 -2.23 -4.72 -6.92
N VAL A 543 -2.60 -4.35 -5.70
CA VAL A 543 -2.88 -2.95 -5.32
C VAL A 543 -1.61 -2.19 -4.96
N SER A 544 -0.70 -2.79 -4.18
CA SER A 544 0.46 -2.13 -3.56
C SER A 544 1.80 -2.77 -3.88
N GLY A 545 1.85 -3.73 -4.82
CA GLY A 545 3.09 -4.38 -5.26
C GLY A 545 4.07 -3.43 -5.92
N VAL A 546 5.36 -3.70 -5.76
CA VAL A 546 6.44 -2.99 -6.48
C VAL A 546 6.46 -3.38 -7.96
N GLY A 547 7.15 -2.60 -8.81
CA GLY A 547 7.16 -2.81 -10.27
C GLY A 547 7.39 -4.26 -10.68
N ARG A 548 8.52 -4.85 -10.28
CA ARG A 548 8.89 -6.25 -10.61
C ARG A 548 7.89 -7.31 -10.11
N SER A 549 7.14 -7.04 -9.04
CA SER A 549 6.17 -8.01 -8.52
C SER A 549 4.87 -8.05 -9.32
N ARG A 550 4.60 -7.04 -10.14
CA ARG A 550 3.38 -6.94 -10.96
C ARG A 550 3.53 -7.59 -12.34
N GLU A 551 4.78 -7.80 -12.78
CA GLU A 551 5.11 -8.51 -14.01
C GLU A 551 4.94 -10.04 -13.82
#